data_1cd8618034eb8fc64f27c030d42065ad
#
_entry.id   1cd8618034eb8fc64f27c030d42065ad
#
_cell.length_a   1.000
_cell.length_b   1.000
_cell.length_c   1.000
_cell.angle_alpha   90.00
_cell.angle_beta   90.00
_cell.angle_gamma   90.00
#
_symmetry.space_group_name_H-M   'P 1'
#
loop_
_entity.id
_entity.type
_entity.pdbx_description
1 polymer ?
#
loop_
_entity_poly.entity_id
_entity_poly.type
_entity_poly.pdbx_seq_one_letter_code
_entity_poly.pdbx_strand_id
1 'polypeptide(L)'
;VTVNDYLAKRDAEEMGQVHRFLGLTVGVVLNDMKPEERRAAYNCDITYVTNNELGFDYLRDNMVIYKEQLVQRDLHYCIIDEVDSILIDEARTPLIISGQSGKSTKLYEVCDILAQQLERGEASHEMTKMAAIMGEEVIETGDFVVNEKDKIVNLTEQGVKKVEKFFNIENLADPENLEIQHNIILALRAHNLMHRDQDYVVKDDEVMIVDEFTGRIMPGRRYSDGLHQAIEAKEHVKVK
;
A
#
# COMPACT_ATOMS: atom_id res chain seq x y z
N VAL A 1 -3.80 20.36 -17.31
CA VAL A 1 -3.98 19.57 -16.08
C VAL A 1 -4.53 20.47 -15.00
N THR A 2 -5.54 20.03 -14.25
CA THR A 2 -6.19 20.78 -13.18
C THR A 2 -6.48 19.89 -11.98
N VAL A 3 -7.03 20.43 -10.89
CA VAL A 3 -7.18 19.77 -9.58
C VAL A 3 -8.44 18.91 -9.43
N ASN A 4 -9.49 19.16 -10.21
CA ASN A 4 -10.75 18.42 -10.06
C ASN A 4 -11.52 18.28 -11.39
N ASP A 5 -12.44 17.32 -11.42
CA ASP A 5 -13.24 16.97 -12.61
C ASP A 5 -14.15 18.10 -13.08
N TYR A 6 -14.66 18.90 -12.14
CA TYR A 6 -15.50 20.04 -12.51
C TYR A 6 -14.72 21.06 -13.37
N LEU A 7 -13.52 21.44 -12.92
CA LEU A 7 -12.68 22.38 -13.66
C LEU A 7 -12.23 21.78 -15.00
N ALA A 8 -11.81 20.51 -15.00
CA ALA A 8 -11.42 19.83 -16.24
C ALA A 8 -12.56 19.84 -17.28
N LYS A 9 -13.77 19.53 -16.85
CA LYS A 9 -14.96 19.51 -17.72
C LYS A 9 -15.33 20.92 -18.17
N ARG A 10 -15.44 21.88 -17.27
CA ARG A 10 -15.78 23.28 -17.58
C ARG A 10 -14.82 23.86 -18.61
N ASP A 11 -13.53 23.73 -18.38
CA ASP A 11 -12.50 24.31 -19.25
C ASP A 11 -12.45 23.60 -20.62
N ALA A 12 -12.67 22.27 -20.65
CA ALA A 12 -12.80 21.55 -21.91
C ALA A 12 -14.05 21.98 -22.71
N GLU A 13 -15.15 22.32 -22.04
CA GLU A 13 -16.38 22.80 -22.69
C GLU A 13 -16.23 24.26 -23.17
N GLU A 14 -15.77 25.15 -22.31
CA GLU A 14 -15.68 26.60 -22.61
C GLU A 14 -14.52 26.91 -23.57
N MET A 15 -13.30 26.58 -23.19
CA MET A 15 -12.12 26.85 -24.00
C MET A 15 -12.02 25.91 -25.21
N GLY A 16 -12.58 24.72 -25.08
CA GLY A 16 -12.67 23.77 -26.18
C GLY A 16 -13.41 24.30 -27.41
N GLN A 17 -14.33 25.25 -27.25
CA GLN A 17 -14.99 25.91 -28.39
C GLN A 17 -13.98 26.66 -29.26
N VAL A 18 -13.05 27.39 -28.64
CA VAL A 18 -11.99 28.11 -29.36
C VAL A 18 -11.04 27.14 -30.06
N HIS A 19 -10.63 26.08 -29.38
CA HIS A 19 -9.74 25.06 -29.96
C HIS A 19 -10.38 24.35 -31.15
N ARG A 20 -11.65 23.97 -31.03
CA ARG A 20 -12.40 23.33 -32.12
C ARG A 20 -12.61 24.28 -33.32
N PHE A 21 -12.83 25.57 -33.03
CA PHE A 21 -12.92 26.59 -34.09
C PHE A 21 -11.61 26.68 -34.88
N LEU A 22 -10.48 26.48 -34.24
CA LEU A 22 -9.15 26.42 -34.86
C LEU A 22 -8.85 25.07 -35.55
N GLY A 23 -9.78 24.13 -35.55
CA GLY A 23 -9.64 22.83 -36.19
C GLY A 23 -8.97 21.75 -35.32
N LEU A 24 -8.81 21.99 -34.02
CA LEU A 24 -8.20 21.04 -33.10
C LEU A 24 -9.27 20.17 -32.43
N THR A 25 -8.91 18.93 -32.14
CA THR A 25 -9.74 18.02 -31.35
C THR A 25 -9.52 18.21 -29.85
N VAL A 26 -10.57 18.13 -29.06
CA VAL A 26 -10.53 18.35 -27.61
C VAL A 26 -11.17 17.18 -26.89
N GLY A 27 -10.41 16.55 -25.98
CA GLY A 27 -10.87 15.50 -25.09
C GLY A 27 -10.84 15.95 -23.63
N VAL A 28 -11.62 15.27 -22.80
CA VAL A 28 -11.56 15.41 -21.34
C VAL A 28 -11.55 14.02 -20.73
N VAL A 29 -10.68 13.82 -19.75
CA VAL A 29 -10.62 12.60 -18.93
C VAL A 29 -11.16 12.91 -17.56
N LEU A 30 -12.22 12.21 -17.19
CA LEU A 30 -12.90 12.34 -15.90
C LEU A 30 -12.82 11.01 -15.14
N ASN A 31 -13.14 11.07 -13.86
CA ASN A 31 -13.33 9.85 -13.06
C ASN A 31 -14.40 8.96 -13.72
N ASP A 32 -14.48 7.71 -13.41
CA ASP A 32 -15.45 6.72 -13.91
C ASP A 32 -15.48 6.45 -15.44
N MET A 33 -14.61 7.07 -16.23
CA MET A 33 -14.50 6.77 -17.66
C MET A 33 -13.83 5.40 -17.90
N LYS A 34 -14.35 4.65 -18.88
CA LYS A 34 -13.79 3.38 -19.32
C LYS A 34 -12.47 3.58 -20.08
N PRO A 35 -11.59 2.55 -20.14
CA PRO A 35 -10.30 2.66 -20.83
C PRO A 35 -10.42 3.11 -22.30
N GLU A 36 -11.45 2.67 -23.02
CA GLU A 36 -11.67 3.06 -24.42
C GLU A 36 -11.99 4.54 -24.56
N GLU A 37 -12.81 5.07 -23.64
CA GLU A 37 -13.18 6.49 -23.61
C GLU A 37 -11.98 7.36 -23.25
N ARG A 38 -11.16 6.91 -22.26
CA ARG A 38 -9.91 7.57 -21.89
C ARG A 38 -8.93 7.62 -23.06
N ARG A 39 -8.76 6.50 -23.76
CA ARG A 39 -7.88 6.43 -24.94
C ARG A 39 -8.34 7.39 -26.04
N ALA A 40 -9.63 7.45 -26.31
CA ALA A 40 -10.18 8.40 -27.27
C ALA A 40 -9.91 9.86 -26.87
N ALA A 41 -10.06 10.19 -25.58
CA ALA A 41 -9.80 11.52 -25.05
C ALA A 41 -8.31 11.89 -25.12
N TYR A 42 -7.39 10.98 -24.75
CA TYR A 42 -5.95 11.21 -24.83
C TYR A 42 -5.44 11.32 -26.28
N ASN A 43 -6.11 10.71 -27.23
CA ASN A 43 -5.77 10.82 -28.67
C ASN A 43 -6.23 12.13 -29.33
N CYS A 44 -6.95 12.98 -28.62
CA CYS A 44 -7.24 14.32 -29.09
C CYS A 44 -5.98 15.21 -29.11
N ASP A 45 -6.01 16.27 -29.91
CA ASP A 45 -4.90 17.23 -29.96
C ASP A 45 -4.68 17.90 -28.61
N ILE A 46 -5.78 18.19 -27.88
CA ILE A 46 -5.78 18.78 -26.54
C ILE A 46 -6.61 17.90 -25.61
N THR A 47 -6.05 17.56 -24.48
CA THR A 47 -6.73 16.76 -23.44
C THR A 47 -6.75 17.53 -22.12
N TYR A 48 -7.94 17.73 -21.57
CA TYR A 48 -8.17 18.23 -20.22
C TYR A 48 -8.28 17.06 -19.25
N VAL A 49 -7.55 17.10 -18.15
CA VAL A 49 -7.48 15.99 -17.20
C VAL A 49 -7.08 16.49 -15.82
N THR A 50 -7.49 15.81 -14.76
CA THR A 50 -6.99 16.09 -13.41
C THR A 50 -5.61 15.46 -13.20
N ASN A 51 -4.82 16.03 -12.27
CA ASN A 51 -3.53 15.48 -11.86
C ASN A 51 -3.63 14.00 -11.44
N ASN A 52 -4.66 13.67 -10.65
CA ASN A 52 -4.88 12.31 -10.15
C ASN A 52 -5.20 11.33 -11.29
N GLU A 53 -6.15 11.67 -12.17
CA GLU A 53 -6.51 10.80 -13.31
C GLU A 53 -5.33 10.59 -14.26
N LEU A 54 -4.57 11.66 -14.56
CA LEU A 54 -3.37 11.59 -15.38
C LEU A 54 -2.32 10.65 -14.76
N GLY A 55 -2.07 10.81 -13.46
CA GLY A 55 -1.09 10.00 -12.74
C GLY A 55 -1.53 8.55 -12.59
N PHE A 56 -2.79 8.29 -12.29
CA PHE A 56 -3.29 6.91 -12.23
C PHE A 56 -3.31 6.23 -13.60
N ASP A 57 -3.64 6.94 -14.67
CA ASP A 57 -3.56 6.38 -16.02
C ASP A 57 -2.12 6.07 -16.42
N TYR A 58 -1.16 6.93 -16.04
CA TYR A 58 0.26 6.66 -16.23
C TYR A 58 0.72 5.39 -15.48
N LEU A 59 0.30 5.24 -14.21
CA LEU A 59 0.61 4.04 -13.44
C LEU A 59 -0.02 2.79 -14.06
N ARG A 60 -1.29 2.85 -14.47
CA ARG A 60 -1.97 1.74 -15.14
C ARG A 60 -1.30 1.35 -16.45
N ASP A 61 -0.92 2.32 -17.26
CA ASP A 61 -0.21 2.09 -18.52
C ASP A 61 1.14 1.39 -18.32
N ASN A 62 1.83 1.66 -17.20
CA ASN A 62 3.07 0.95 -16.86
C ASN A 62 2.85 -0.48 -16.32
N MET A 63 1.61 -0.89 -16.08
CA MET A 63 1.26 -2.24 -15.61
C MET A 63 0.72 -3.13 -16.73
N VAL A 64 0.38 -2.59 -17.91
CA VAL A 64 -0.16 -3.37 -19.03
C VAL A 64 0.91 -4.23 -19.69
N ILE A 65 0.46 -5.37 -20.23
CA ILE A 65 1.35 -6.31 -20.92
C ILE A 65 1.40 -6.02 -22.43
N TYR A 66 0.27 -5.57 -23.01
CA TYR A 66 0.14 -5.34 -24.43
C TYR A 66 0.00 -3.84 -24.73
N LYS A 67 0.69 -3.39 -25.79
CA LYS A 67 0.69 -1.98 -26.22
C LYS A 67 -0.72 -1.44 -26.54
N GLU A 68 -1.59 -2.30 -27.01
CA GLU A 68 -2.98 -1.96 -27.33
C GLU A 68 -3.82 -1.62 -26.09
N GLN A 69 -3.34 -1.94 -24.90
CA GLN A 69 -4.00 -1.63 -23.63
C GLN A 69 -3.65 -0.24 -23.10
N LEU A 70 -2.62 0.40 -23.64
CA LEU A 70 -2.24 1.76 -23.26
C LEU A 70 -3.38 2.73 -23.57
N VAL A 71 -3.66 3.63 -22.64
CA VAL A 71 -4.67 4.68 -22.82
C VAL A 71 -4.05 6.02 -23.18
N GLN A 72 -2.86 6.31 -22.64
CA GLN A 72 -2.14 7.55 -22.91
C GLN A 72 -1.34 7.45 -24.22
N ARG A 73 -1.15 8.58 -24.88
CA ARG A 73 -0.20 8.79 -25.97
C ARG A 73 1.09 9.41 -25.44
N ASP A 74 2.07 9.58 -26.30
CA ASP A 74 3.30 10.30 -25.99
C ASP A 74 2.98 11.74 -25.53
N LEU A 75 3.57 12.12 -24.41
CA LEU A 75 3.39 13.45 -23.81
C LEU A 75 4.28 14.46 -24.55
N HIS A 76 3.68 15.48 -25.16
CA HIS A 76 4.39 16.50 -25.92
C HIS A 76 4.56 17.81 -25.15
N TYR A 77 3.46 18.30 -24.55
CA TYR A 77 3.43 19.56 -23.81
C TYR A 77 2.39 19.51 -22.70
N CYS A 78 2.65 20.15 -21.58
CA CYS A 78 1.73 20.18 -20.45
C CYS A 78 1.58 21.61 -19.90
N ILE A 79 0.35 22.03 -19.69
CA ILE A 79 -0.01 23.22 -18.92
C ILE A 79 -0.66 22.74 -17.63
N ILE A 80 -0.14 23.18 -16.50
CA ILE A 80 -0.66 22.85 -15.18
C ILE A 80 -1.31 24.10 -14.61
N ASP A 81 -2.62 24.02 -14.42
CA ASP A 81 -3.40 25.05 -13.72
C ASP A 81 -3.52 24.69 -12.23
N GLU A 82 -3.71 25.66 -11.36
CA GLU A 82 -3.70 25.46 -9.89
C GLU A 82 -2.40 24.78 -9.41
N VAL A 83 -1.27 25.29 -9.89
CA VAL A 83 0.06 24.68 -9.71
C VAL A 83 0.51 24.56 -8.25
N ASP A 84 0.08 25.47 -7.40
CA ASP A 84 0.30 25.45 -5.95
C ASP A 84 -0.37 24.24 -5.30
N SER A 85 -1.62 23.97 -5.64
CA SER A 85 -2.32 22.77 -5.17
C SER A 85 -1.67 21.48 -5.69
N ILE A 86 -1.36 21.42 -6.99
CA ILE A 86 -0.87 20.18 -7.61
C ILE A 86 0.59 19.88 -7.25
N LEU A 87 1.48 20.87 -7.35
CA LEU A 87 2.93 20.65 -7.21
C LEU A 87 3.49 20.97 -5.83
N ILE A 88 2.69 21.54 -4.92
CA ILE A 88 3.10 21.89 -3.56
C ILE A 88 2.25 21.14 -2.54
N ASP A 89 0.95 21.40 -2.49
CA ASP A 89 0.08 20.86 -1.44
C ASP A 89 -0.09 19.33 -1.55
N GLU A 90 -0.38 18.83 -2.76
CA GLU A 90 -0.58 17.41 -3.02
C GLU A 90 0.70 16.66 -3.42
N ALA A 91 1.81 17.35 -3.66
CA ALA A 91 3.05 16.76 -4.17
C ALA A 91 3.64 15.65 -3.28
N ARG A 92 3.32 15.66 -1.98
CA ARG A 92 3.79 14.66 -1.02
C ARG A 92 2.90 13.42 -0.93
N THR A 93 1.71 13.46 -1.53
CA THR A 93 0.77 12.34 -1.49
C THR A 93 1.08 11.37 -2.63
N PRO A 94 1.61 10.17 -2.35
CA PRO A 94 1.90 9.20 -3.40
C PRO A 94 0.61 8.69 -4.03
N LEU A 95 0.60 8.53 -5.34
CA LEU A 95 -0.44 7.79 -6.04
C LEU A 95 -0.12 6.30 -5.95
N ILE A 96 -1.01 5.53 -5.37
CA ILE A 96 -0.82 4.09 -5.16
C ILE A 96 -1.97 3.34 -5.84
N ILE A 97 -1.63 2.40 -6.73
CA ILE A 97 -2.58 1.40 -7.21
C ILE A 97 -2.33 0.13 -6.42
N SER A 98 -3.28 -0.23 -5.56
CA SER A 98 -3.31 -1.53 -4.91
C SER A 98 -4.38 -2.37 -5.58
N GLY A 99 -3.98 -3.48 -6.21
CA GLY A 99 -4.91 -4.52 -6.62
C GLY A 99 -5.19 -5.45 -5.44
N GLN A 100 -6.40 -6.00 -5.35
CA GLN A 100 -6.55 -7.25 -4.63
C GLN A 100 -5.69 -8.27 -5.35
N SER A 101 -4.48 -8.52 -4.84
CA SER A 101 -3.80 -9.74 -5.22
C SER A 101 -4.71 -10.85 -4.70
N GLY A 102 -5.01 -11.84 -5.54
CA GLY A 102 -5.75 -13.03 -5.11
C GLY A 102 -4.97 -13.89 -4.11
N LYS A 103 -4.18 -13.24 -3.26
CA LYS A 103 -3.47 -13.83 -2.14
C LYS A 103 -4.52 -14.35 -1.19
N SER A 104 -4.41 -15.61 -0.90
CA SER A 104 -5.34 -16.34 -0.04
C SER A 104 -5.47 -15.60 1.30
N THR A 105 -6.63 -15.02 1.58
CA THR A 105 -6.97 -14.46 2.91
C THR A 105 -6.74 -15.49 4.01
N LYS A 106 -6.82 -16.79 3.67
CA LYS A 106 -6.51 -17.92 4.56
C LYS A 106 -5.09 -17.91 5.10
N LEU A 107 -4.11 -17.38 4.35
CA LEU A 107 -2.73 -17.33 4.83
C LEU A 107 -2.60 -16.36 6.01
N TYR A 108 -3.32 -15.24 6.02
CA TYR A 108 -3.35 -14.32 7.15
C TYR A 108 -3.93 -14.97 8.41
N GLU A 109 -5.03 -15.72 8.27
CA GLU A 109 -5.66 -16.45 9.37
C GLU A 109 -4.75 -17.57 9.92
N VAL A 110 -4.10 -18.32 9.03
CA VAL A 110 -3.16 -19.39 9.41
C VAL A 110 -1.92 -18.81 10.10
N CYS A 111 -1.37 -17.71 9.60
CA CYS A 111 -0.25 -17.02 10.24
C CYS A 111 -0.64 -16.41 11.58
N ASP A 112 -1.88 -15.94 11.76
CA ASP A 112 -2.39 -15.49 13.05
C ASP A 112 -2.40 -16.60 14.08
N ILE A 113 -2.91 -17.77 13.74
CA ILE A 113 -2.92 -18.96 14.62
C ILE A 113 -1.51 -19.34 15.03
N LEU A 114 -0.56 -19.36 14.09
CA LEU A 114 0.83 -19.68 14.38
C LEU A 114 1.48 -18.60 15.26
N ALA A 115 1.23 -17.34 14.99
CA ALA A 115 1.79 -16.23 15.78
C ALA A 115 1.39 -16.29 17.25
N GLN A 116 0.17 -16.76 17.54
CA GLN A 116 -0.29 -16.96 18.92
C GLN A 116 0.42 -18.12 19.64
N GLN A 117 1.01 -19.05 18.90
CA GLN A 117 1.73 -20.21 19.44
C GLN A 117 3.23 -19.95 19.63
N LEU A 118 3.75 -18.89 19.00
CA LEU A 118 5.16 -18.52 19.12
C LEU A 118 5.40 -17.73 20.41
N GLU A 119 6.54 -17.98 21.04
CA GLU A 119 6.93 -17.35 22.30
C GLU A 119 7.83 -16.15 22.05
N ARG A 120 7.49 -15.01 22.66
CA ARG A 120 8.31 -13.81 22.63
C ARG A 120 9.55 -14.03 23.51
N GLY A 121 10.72 -13.81 22.93
CA GLY A 121 11.98 -13.78 23.62
C GLY A 121 12.48 -12.37 23.90
N GLU A 122 13.64 -12.29 24.53
CA GLU A 122 14.33 -11.04 24.84
C GLU A 122 15.64 -10.98 24.06
N ALA A 123 15.91 -9.82 23.42
CA ALA A 123 17.23 -9.44 22.98
C ALA A 123 17.71 -8.30 23.88
N SER A 124 18.77 -8.49 24.64
CA SER A 124 19.30 -7.40 25.46
C SER A 124 20.05 -6.41 24.57
N HIS A 125 19.48 -5.22 24.37
CA HIS A 125 20.02 -4.16 23.52
C HIS A 125 21.40 -3.66 23.94
N GLU A 126 21.73 -3.74 25.24
CA GLU A 126 23.04 -3.35 25.75
C GLU A 126 24.12 -4.41 25.47
N MET A 127 23.75 -5.69 25.50
CA MET A 127 24.65 -6.78 25.12
C MET A 127 24.89 -6.83 23.60
N THR A 128 23.90 -6.44 22.78
CA THR A 128 24.03 -6.49 21.31
C THR A 128 25.11 -5.55 20.78
N LYS A 129 25.26 -4.34 21.34
CA LYS A 129 26.31 -3.39 20.93
C LYS A 129 27.70 -3.84 21.40
N MET A 130 27.79 -4.41 22.61
CA MET A 130 29.04 -4.88 23.17
C MET A 130 29.50 -6.20 22.54
N ALA A 131 28.57 -7.11 22.27
CA ALA A 131 28.80 -8.37 21.58
C ALA A 131 29.21 -8.16 20.08
N ALA A 132 28.60 -7.20 19.41
CA ALA A 132 28.99 -6.83 18.03
C ALA A 132 30.42 -6.25 17.97
N ILE A 133 30.88 -5.57 19.01
CA ILE A 133 32.25 -5.05 19.12
C ILE A 133 33.25 -6.16 19.49
N MET A 134 32.83 -7.16 20.24
CA MET A 134 33.66 -8.27 20.70
C MET A 134 33.61 -9.50 19.81
N GLY A 135 32.72 -9.54 18.78
CA GLY A 135 32.56 -10.70 17.88
C GLY A 135 31.90 -11.90 18.54
N GLU A 136 31.17 -11.69 19.65
CA GLU A 136 30.40 -12.74 20.30
C GLU A 136 29.01 -12.88 19.67
N GLU A 137 28.51 -14.12 19.52
CA GLU A 137 27.15 -14.38 19.04
C GLU A 137 26.13 -13.87 20.06
N VAL A 138 25.18 -13.05 19.60
CA VAL A 138 24.06 -12.57 20.41
C VAL A 138 23.10 -13.74 20.61
N ILE A 139 22.97 -14.20 21.86
CA ILE A 139 22.01 -15.26 22.20
C ILE A 139 20.63 -14.60 22.31
N GLU A 140 19.82 -14.80 21.28
CA GLU A 140 18.40 -14.47 21.30
C GLU A 140 17.61 -15.62 21.94
N THR A 141 16.70 -15.30 22.87
CA THR A 141 15.81 -16.29 23.49
C THR A 141 14.43 -16.26 22.83
N GLY A 142 13.64 -17.33 22.98
CA GLY A 142 12.29 -17.44 22.44
C GLY A 142 12.26 -17.67 20.93
N ASP A 143 11.07 -17.52 20.35
CA ASP A 143 10.82 -17.75 18.92
C ASP A 143 10.95 -16.48 18.09
N PHE A 144 10.73 -15.33 18.71
CA PHE A 144 10.87 -14.01 18.06
C PHE A 144 11.23 -12.95 19.10
N VAL A 145 11.83 -11.87 18.61
CA VAL A 145 12.19 -10.69 19.41
C VAL A 145 11.52 -9.45 18.85
N VAL A 146 11.12 -8.54 19.73
CA VAL A 146 10.41 -7.31 19.38
C VAL A 146 11.26 -6.11 19.77
N ASN A 147 11.53 -5.24 18.82
CA ASN A 147 12.07 -3.93 19.06
C ASN A 147 10.94 -2.89 19.00
N GLU A 148 10.44 -2.49 20.15
CA GLU A 148 9.31 -1.55 20.23
C GLU A 148 9.68 -0.15 19.75
N LYS A 149 10.93 0.26 19.91
CA LYS A 149 11.42 1.59 19.49
C LYS A 149 11.44 1.73 17.99
N ASP A 150 11.90 0.72 17.29
CA ASP A 150 12.02 0.70 15.83
C ASP A 150 10.80 0.06 15.16
N LYS A 151 9.84 -0.43 15.96
CA LYS A 151 8.62 -1.15 15.51
C LYS A 151 8.93 -2.35 14.60
N ILE A 152 9.97 -3.10 14.95
CA ILE A 152 10.46 -4.25 14.18
C ILE A 152 10.26 -5.54 15.00
N VAL A 153 9.88 -6.61 14.28
CA VAL A 153 9.84 -7.97 14.82
C VAL A 153 10.75 -8.85 13.97
N ASN A 154 11.59 -9.64 14.62
CA ASN A 154 12.46 -10.60 13.96
C ASN A 154 12.25 -12.01 14.55
N LEU A 155 12.23 -13.01 13.67
CA LEU A 155 12.25 -14.41 14.10
C LEU A 155 13.67 -14.79 14.56
N THR A 156 13.74 -15.56 15.63
CA THR A 156 14.98 -16.22 16.03
C THR A 156 15.20 -17.49 15.20
N GLU A 157 16.36 -18.11 15.31
CA GLU A 157 16.61 -19.40 14.64
C GLU A 157 15.60 -20.48 15.10
N GLN A 158 15.26 -20.48 16.38
CA GLN A 158 14.23 -21.39 16.93
C GLN A 158 12.84 -21.11 16.34
N GLY A 159 12.48 -19.82 16.19
CA GLY A 159 11.21 -19.41 15.58
C GLY A 159 11.13 -19.77 14.11
N VAL A 160 12.20 -19.58 13.35
CA VAL A 160 12.29 -20.00 11.94
C VAL A 160 12.03 -21.50 11.82
N LYS A 161 12.67 -22.35 12.63
CA LYS A 161 12.46 -23.79 12.62
C LYS A 161 11.01 -24.20 12.95
N LYS A 162 10.36 -23.51 13.88
CA LYS A 162 8.94 -23.75 14.20
C LYS A 162 8.02 -23.38 13.04
N VAL A 163 8.27 -22.26 12.35
CA VAL A 163 7.52 -21.82 11.16
C VAL A 163 7.70 -22.81 10.02
N GLU A 164 8.93 -23.23 9.74
CA GLU A 164 9.25 -24.22 8.71
C GLU A 164 8.54 -25.56 8.98
N LYS A 165 8.55 -26.01 10.23
CA LYS A 165 7.84 -27.24 10.62
C LYS A 165 6.33 -27.11 10.48
N PHE A 166 5.75 -25.97 10.86
CA PHE A 166 4.32 -25.75 10.80
C PHE A 166 3.80 -25.77 9.35
N PHE A 167 4.52 -25.12 8.43
CA PHE A 167 4.17 -25.08 7.02
C PHE A 167 4.72 -26.24 6.19
N ASN A 168 5.48 -27.16 6.81
CA ASN A 168 6.17 -28.27 6.15
C ASN A 168 7.01 -27.82 4.95
N ILE A 169 7.86 -26.82 5.16
CA ILE A 169 8.81 -26.24 4.20
C ILE A 169 10.25 -26.48 4.69
N GLU A 170 11.20 -26.57 3.76
CA GLU A 170 12.60 -26.86 4.09
C GLU A 170 13.37 -25.59 4.51
N ASN A 171 13.13 -24.47 3.82
CA ASN A 171 13.84 -23.23 4.09
C ASN A 171 12.90 -22.02 3.93
N LEU A 172 12.66 -21.29 5.03
CA LEU A 172 11.81 -20.10 5.05
C LEU A 172 12.40 -18.96 4.21
N ALA A 173 13.73 -18.90 4.05
CA ALA A 173 14.42 -17.85 3.29
C ALA A 173 14.37 -18.05 1.77
N ASP A 174 13.87 -19.19 1.28
CA ASP A 174 13.74 -19.40 -0.15
C ASP A 174 12.74 -18.43 -0.78
N PRO A 175 13.00 -17.97 -2.02
CA PRO A 175 12.12 -17.05 -2.73
C PRO A 175 10.65 -17.51 -2.82
N GLU A 176 10.41 -18.81 -2.90
CA GLU A 176 9.07 -19.41 -2.93
C GLU A 176 8.31 -19.22 -1.62
N ASN A 177 9.02 -19.08 -0.49
CA ASN A 177 8.47 -18.98 0.86
C ASN A 177 8.43 -17.53 1.39
N LEU A 178 8.84 -16.54 0.61
CA LEU A 178 8.86 -15.13 1.02
C LEU A 178 7.49 -14.62 1.46
N GLU A 179 6.43 -15.11 0.85
CA GLU A 179 5.07 -14.76 1.24
C GLU A 179 4.72 -15.27 2.65
N ILE A 180 5.11 -16.47 2.98
CA ILE A 180 4.92 -17.06 4.33
C ILE A 180 5.74 -16.26 5.34
N GLN A 181 7.01 -16.00 5.05
CA GLN A 181 7.88 -15.20 5.91
C GLN A 181 7.30 -13.81 6.17
N HIS A 182 6.86 -13.14 5.12
CA HIS A 182 6.25 -11.81 5.23
C HIS A 182 4.99 -11.83 6.10
N ASN A 183 4.07 -12.76 5.83
CA ASN A 183 2.80 -12.84 6.56
C ASN A 183 2.96 -13.23 8.03
N ILE A 184 3.91 -14.10 8.38
CA ILE A 184 4.16 -14.42 9.79
C ILE A 184 4.74 -13.22 10.56
N ILE A 185 5.64 -12.45 9.94
CA ILE A 185 6.16 -11.21 10.53
C ILE A 185 5.04 -10.19 10.72
N LEU A 186 4.12 -10.05 9.74
CA LEU A 186 2.97 -9.16 9.88
C LEU A 186 2.03 -9.60 11.00
N ALA A 187 1.76 -10.90 11.14
CA ALA A 187 0.95 -11.43 12.24
C ALA A 187 1.60 -11.15 13.61
N LEU A 188 2.89 -11.36 13.73
CA LEU A 188 3.64 -11.03 14.96
C LEU A 188 3.64 -9.53 15.26
N ARG A 189 3.77 -8.67 14.23
CA ARG A 189 3.64 -7.21 14.40
C ARG A 189 2.24 -6.82 14.85
N ALA A 190 1.20 -7.40 14.27
CA ALA A 190 -0.18 -7.14 14.65
C ALA A 190 -0.45 -7.48 16.13
N HIS A 191 0.09 -8.60 16.63
CA HIS A 191 -0.08 -9.01 18.01
C HIS A 191 0.76 -8.22 19.02
N ASN A 192 2.00 -7.83 18.66
CA ASN A 192 2.96 -7.28 19.61
C ASN A 192 3.15 -5.76 19.52
N LEU A 193 2.83 -5.15 18.40
CA LEU A 193 3.08 -3.72 18.14
C LEU A 193 1.83 -2.91 17.80
N MET A 194 0.68 -3.58 17.61
CA MET A 194 -0.58 -2.92 17.27
C MET A 194 -1.61 -3.19 18.37
N HIS A 195 -2.05 -2.13 19.03
CA HIS A 195 -2.91 -2.22 20.21
C HIS A 195 -4.32 -1.71 19.87
N ARG A 196 -5.31 -2.55 20.16
CA ARG A 196 -6.71 -2.16 20.05
C ARG A 196 -7.02 -1.00 20.99
N ASP A 197 -7.87 -0.09 20.53
CA ASP A 197 -8.28 1.14 21.24
C ASP A 197 -7.16 2.19 21.42
N GLN A 198 -5.99 1.94 20.82
CA GLN A 198 -4.88 2.90 20.71
C GLN A 198 -4.51 3.16 19.25
N ASP A 199 -4.07 2.13 18.54
CA ASP A 199 -3.66 2.24 17.13
C ASP A 199 -4.83 2.05 16.18
N TYR A 200 -5.83 1.29 16.57
CA TYR A 200 -7.04 1.02 15.80
C TYR A 200 -8.23 0.68 16.70
N VAL A 201 -9.43 0.78 16.15
CA VAL A 201 -10.68 0.31 16.76
C VAL A 201 -11.36 -0.71 15.85
N VAL A 202 -12.20 -1.56 16.44
CA VAL A 202 -13.05 -2.48 15.69
C VAL A 202 -14.49 -2.03 15.83
N LYS A 203 -15.13 -1.72 14.71
CA LYS A 203 -16.52 -1.29 14.66
C LYS A 203 -17.20 -1.82 13.40
N ASP A 204 -18.43 -2.31 13.54
CA ASP A 204 -19.22 -2.83 12.42
C ASP A 204 -18.50 -3.91 11.58
N ASP A 205 -17.76 -4.82 12.25
CA ASP A 205 -16.95 -5.87 11.66
C ASP A 205 -15.81 -5.33 10.76
N GLU A 206 -15.34 -4.12 11.05
CA GLU A 206 -14.22 -3.49 10.34
C GLU A 206 -13.18 -2.94 11.32
N VAL A 207 -11.91 -3.06 10.90
CA VAL A 207 -10.77 -2.40 11.58
C VAL A 207 -10.63 -0.99 11.04
N MET A 208 -10.63 -0.01 11.92
CA MET A 208 -10.44 1.41 11.58
C MET A 208 -9.22 1.97 12.28
N ILE A 209 -8.36 2.66 11.55
CA ILE A 209 -7.15 3.29 12.09
C ILE A 209 -7.52 4.46 12.99
N VAL A 210 -6.79 4.58 14.11
CA VAL A 210 -6.81 5.76 14.98
C VAL A 210 -5.55 6.57 14.71
N ASP A 211 -5.73 7.86 14.46
CA ASP A 211 -4.61 8.79 14.29
C ASP A 211 -3.85 8.98 15.61
N GLU A 212 -2.57 8.73 15.59
CA GLU A 212 -1.69 8.76 16.78
C GLU A 212 -1.65 10.15 17.45
N PHE A 213 -1.78 11.22 16.67
CA PHE A 213 -1.65 12.58 17.18
C PHE A 213 -2.99 13.17 17.63
N THR A 214 -4.07 12.86 16.94
CA THR A 214 -5.39 13.47 17.19
C THR A 214 -6.34 12.54 17.93
N GLY A 215 -6.05 11.24 17.98
CA GLY A 215 -6.95 10.22 18.52
C GLY A 215 -8.25 10.04 17.72
N ARG A 216 -8.31 10.58 16.50
CA ARG A 216 -9.49 10.48 15.63
C ARG A 216 -9.47 9.22 14.79
N ILE A 217 -10.64 8.61 14.63
CA ILE A 217 -10.83 7.51 13.70
C ILE A 217 -10.68 8.03 12.27
N MET A 218 -9.91 7.33 11.44
CA MET A 218 -9.68 7.66 10.04
C MET A 218 -10.44 6.67 9.14
N PRO A 219 -11.69 6.95 8.75
CA PRO A 219 -12.48 6.06 7.92
C PRO A 219 -11.84 5.87 6.53
N GLY A 220 -11.88 4.64 6.03
CA GLY A 220 -11.37 4.30 4.70
C GLY A 220 -9.85 4.21 4.57
N ARG A 221 -9.08 4.61 5.58
CA ARG A 221 -7.63 4.38 5.62
C ARG A 221 -7.29 2.97 6.07
N ARG A 222 -6.25 2.40 5.44
CA ARG A 222 -5.75 1.06 5.76
C ARG A 222 -4.23 1.12 5.93
N TYR A 223 -3.69 0.28 6.81
CA TYR A 223 -2.24 0.06 6.88
C TYR A 223 -1.76 -0.63 5.61
N SER A 224 -0.57 -0.27 5.17
CA SER A 224 0.08 -0.84 3.97
C SER A 224 0.67 -2.24 4.20
N ASP A 225 1.13 -2.83 3.12
CA ASP A 225 1.95 -4.06 3.08
C ASP A 225 1.32 -5.30 3.71
N GLY A 226 -0.01 -5.34 3.85
CA GLY A 226 -0.73 -6.45 4.44
C GLY A 226 -0.89 -6.39 5.97
N LEU A 227 -0.38 -5.34 6.64
CA LEU A 227 -0.53 -5.18 8.09
C LEU A 227 -2.00 -5.04 8.50
N HIS A 228 -2.80 -4.34 7.69
CA HIS A 228 -4.23 -4.19 7.96
C HIS A 228 -4.95 -5.54 7.96
N GLN A 229 -4.67 -6.38 6.97
CA GLN A 229 -5.20 -7.74 6.88
C GLN A 229 -4.75 -8.62 8.06
N ALA A 230 -3.50 -8.47 8.51
CA ALA A 230 -3.00 -9.18 9.68
C ALA A 230 -3.74 -8.76 10.96
N ILE A 231 -4.10 -7.49 11.11
CA ILE A 231 -4.93 -6.99 12.21
C ILE A 231 -6.36 -7.51 12.09
N GLU A 232 -6.94 -7.51 10.89
CA GLU A 232 -8.26 -8.09 10.64
C GLU A 232 -8.31 -9.58 11.04
N ALA A 233 -7.27 -10.36 10.71
CA ALA A 233 -7.15 -11.75 11.14
C ALA A 233 -7.03 -11.88 12.67
N LYS A 234 -6.20 -11.06 13.31
CA LYS A 234 -6.04 -11.00 14.77
C LYS A 234 -7.38 -10.73 15.48
N GLU A 235 -8.18 -9.82 14.96
CA GLU A 235 -9.46 -9.42 15.56
C GLU A 235 -10.65 -10.29 15.11
N HIS A 236 -10.40 -11.32 14.29
CA HIS A 236 -11.40 -12.25 13.77
C HIS A 236 -12.54 -11.54 13.00
N VAL A 237 -12.23 -10.43 12.35
CA VAL A 237 -13.13 -9.76 11.41
C VAL A 237 -12.82 -10.22 9.98
N LYS A 238 -13.70 -9.92 9.04
CA LYS A 238 -13.50 -10.33 7.64
C LYS A 238 -12.25 -9.67 7.06
N VAL A 239 -11.29 -10.48 6.64
CA VAL A 239 -10.08 -10.02 5.93
C VAL A 239 -10.46 -9.56 4.53
N LYS A 240 -10.11 -8.31 4.17
CA LYS A 240 -10.46 -7.65 2.91
C LYS A 240 -9.25 -7.40 2.01
#